data_b7d89558d4230382698bd931c1906bf8
#
_entry.id   b7d89558d4230382698bd931c1906bf8
#
_cell.length_a   1.000
_cell.length_b   1.000
_cell.length_c   1.000
_cell.angle_alpha   90.00
_cell.angle_beta   90.00
_cell.angle_gamma   90.00
#
_symmetry.space_group_name_H-M   'P 1'
#
loop_
_entity.id
_entity.type
_entity.pdbx_description
1 polymer ?
#
loop_
_entity_poly.entity_id
_entity_poly.type
_entity_poly.pdbx_seq_one_letter_code
_entity_poly.pdbx_strand_id
1 'polypeptide(L)'
;MSILVNKRSRIIVQGFTGKQGTFHAQQCLAYGTRIVGGITPGRGGTQHLDLPVFDTVERAVRDTGATVSMIYVPAAYAADAILEAVDAGIELVVCITEGIPVNDMIRVKTALAGSSARLIGPNCPGIITPDEIKIGIMPGFIHQRGCVGIV
;
A
#
# COMPACT_ATOMS: atom_id res chain seq x y z
N MET A 1 -11.69 -16.57 1.93
CA MET A 1 -12.05 -15.87 0.67
C MET A 1 -11.85 -14.38 0.94
N SER A 2 -11.01 -13.72 0.18
CA SER A 2 -10.75 -12.28 0.35
C SER A 2 -11.65 -11.47 -0.59
N ILE A 3 -12.06 -10.28 -0.17
CA ILE A 3 -13.00 -9.43 -0.93
C ILE A 3 -12.23 -8.47 -1.85
N LEU A 4 -11.25 -7.75 -1.30
CA LEU A 4 -10.55 -6.68 -2.00
C LEU A 4 -9.19 -7.10 -2.57
N VAL A 5 -8.55 -8.08 -1.95
CA VAL A 5 -7.20 -8.54 -2.31
C VAL A 5 -7.10 -10.05 -2.25
N ASN A 6 -6.16 -10.64 -2.97
CA ASN A 6 -5.89 -12.08 -2.96
C ASN A 6 -4.42 -12.36 -3.27
N LYS A 7 -4.00 -13.64 -3.29
CA LYS A 7 -2.62 -14.06 -3.58
C LYS A 7 -2.05 -13.55 -4.91
N ARG A 8 -2.89 -13.14 -5.87
CA ARG A 8 -2.47 -12.64 -7.19
C ARG A 8 -2.31 -11.12 -7.20
N SER A 9 -2.84 -10.41 -6.20
CA SER A 9 -2.70 -8.95 -6.11
C SER A 9 -1.23 -8.55 -6.11
N ARG A 10 -0.88 -7.54 -6.90
CA ARG A 10 0.48 -7.00 -7.03
C ARG A 10 0.56 -5.70 -6.25
N ILE A 11 1.42 -5.69 -5.24
CA ILE A 11 1.51 -4.60 -4.27
C ILE A 11 2.78 -3.79 -4.51
N ILE A 12 2.66 -2.47 -4.52
CA ILE A 12 3.78 -1.53 -4.40
C ILE A 12 3.76 -0.84 -3.04
N VAL A 13 4.91 -0.42 -2.58
CA VAL A 13 5.08 0.24 -1.27
C VAL A 13 5.57 1.66 -1.48
N GLN A 14 4.80 2.66 -1.08
CA GLN A 14 5.24 4.06 -1.04
C GLN A 14 5.94 4.36 0.30
N GLY A 15 7.09 5.03 0.24
CA GLY A 15 7.99 5.16 1.38
C GLY A 15 8.85 3.90 1.60
N PHE A 16 9.12 3.16 0.54
CA PHE A 16 9.69 1.81 0.54
C PHE A 16 11.05 1.72 1.23
N THR A 17 11.94 2.69 1.01
CA THR A 17 13.29 2.70 1.59
C THR A 17 13.35 3.34 2.98
N GLY A 18 12.23 3.84 3.49
CA GLY A 18 12.12 4.35 4.85
C GLY A 18 12.12 3.21 5.88
N LYS A 19 12.41 3.54 7.15
CA LYS A 19 12.50 2.54 8.24
C LYS A 19 11.21 1.70 8.36
N GLN A 20 10.06 2.33 8.39
CA GLN A 20 8.76 1.64 8.52
C GLN A 20 8.41 0.87 7.24
N GLY A 21 8.57 1.50 6.07
CA GLY A 21 8.32 0.85 4.79
C GLY A 21 9.17 -0.40 4.60
N THR A 22 10.46 -0.33 4.90
CA THR A 22 11.38 -1.48 4.84
C THR A 22 10.94 -2.60 5.77
N PHE A 23 10.74 -2.29 7.07
CA PHE A 23 10.39 -3.29 8.07
C PHE A 23 9.09 -4.02 7.74
N HIS A 24 8.03 -3.27 7.44
CA HIS A 24 6.73 -3.89 7.17
C HIS A 24 6.67 -4.57 5.80
N ALA A 25 7.40 -4.07 4.80
CA ALA A 25 7.54 -4.78 3.52
C ALA A 25 8.20 -6.15 3.70
N GLN A 26 9.27 -6.25 4.51
CA GLN A 26 9.91 -7.52 4.84
C GLN A 26 8.91 -8.49 5.50
N GLN A 27 8.11 -8.01 6.46
CA GLN A 27 7.09 -8.84 7.13
C GLN A 27 5.99 -9.31 6.17
N CYS A 28 5.59 -8.46 5.22
CA CYS A 28 4.62 -8.82 4.20
C CYS A 28 5.20 -9.86 3.20
N LEU A 29 6.44 -9.67 2.76
CA LEU A 29 7.15 -10.64 1.91
C LEU A 29 7.30 -12.00 2.60
N ALA A 30 7.71 -12.01 3.87
CA ALA A 30 7.82 -13.23 4.67
C ALA A 30 6.45 -13.95 4.84
N TYR A 31 5.35 -13.21 4.83
CA TYR A 31 3.99 -13.75 4.86
C TYR A 31 3.53 -14.33 3.52
N GLY A 32 4.25 -14.08 2.43
CA GLY A 32 3.90 -14.51 1.08
C GLY A 32 3.14 -13.46 0.26
N THR A 33 3.07 -12.21 0.73
CA THR A 33 2.48 -11.11 -0.03
C THR A 33 3.35 -10.77 -1.24
N ARG A 34 2.74 -10.64 -2.40
CA ARG A 34 3.42 -10.33 -3.65
C ARG A 34 3.70 -8.84 -3.79
N ILE A 35 4.76 -8.37 -3.13
CA ILE A 35 5.29 -7.03 -3.38
C ILE A 35 6.13 -7.07 -4.65
N VAL A 36 5.86 -6.16 -5.59
CA VAL A 36 6.49 -6.12 -6.91
C VAL A 36 7.47 -4.95 -7.08
N GLY A 37 7.54 -4.07 -6.10
CA GLY A 37 8.44 -2.92 -6.07
C GLY A 37 7.99 -1.87 -5.06
N GLY A 38 8.70 -0.76 -5.04
CA GLY A 38 8.34 0.35 -4.16
C GLY A 38 8.73 1.70 -4.72
N ILE A 39 8.19 2.73 -4.12
CA ILE A 39 8.40 4.12 -4.52
C ILE A 39 9.17 4.86 -3.45
N THR A 40 10.26 5.48 -3.86
CA THR A 40 11.02 6.47 -3.09
C THR A 40 11.58 7.49 -4.07
N PRO A 41 11.01 8.69 -4.13
CA PRO A 41 11.46 9.74 -5.05
C PRO A 41 12.97 10.01 -4.93
N GLY A 42 13.66 10.14 -6.06
CA GLY A 42 15.10 10.32 -6.14
C GLY A 42 15.93 9.04 -5.97
N ARG A 43 15.31 7.88 -5.86
CA ARG A 43 15.97 6.56 -5.79
C ARG A 43 15.55 5.60 -6.90
N GLY A 44 14.84 6.10 -7.90
CA GLY A 44 14.43 5.30 -9.05
C GLY A 44 15.62 4.64 -9.76
N GLY A 45 15.43 3.40 -10.21
CA GLY A 45 16.47 2.60 -10.84
C GLY A 45 17.40 1.85 -9.88
N THR A 46 17.23 2.03 -8.55
CA THR A 46 17.93 1.23 -7.54
C THR A 46 17.14 -0.02 -7.17
N GLN A 47 17.72 -0.88 -6.34
CA GLN A 47 17.04 -2.03 -5.73
C GLN A 47 17.00 -1.89 -4.22
N HIS A 48 15.91 -2.38 -3.63
CA HIS A 48 15.73 -2.48 -2.19
C HIS A 48 14.94 -3.75 -1.87
N LEU A 49 15.40 -4.57 -0.92
CA LEU A 49 14.83 -5.90 -0.62
C LEU A 49 14.73 -6.80 -1.89
N ASP A 50 15.72 -6.73 -2.77
CA ASP A 50 15.78 -7.43 -4.07
C ASP A 50 14.61 -7.06 -5.03
N LEU A 51 13.95 -5.92 -4.77
CA LEU A 51 12.86 -5.40 -5.58
C LEU A 51 13.21 -4.03 -6.18
N PRO A 52 12.68 -3.70 -7.37
CA PRO A 52 12.93 -2.42 -8.00
C PRO A 52 12.33 -1.26 -7.21
N VAL A 53 13.08 -0.15 -7.19
CA VAL A 53 12.61 1.13 -6.66
C VAL A 53 12.32 2.08 -7.81
N PHE A 54 11.20 2.77 -7.72
CA PHE A 54 10.72 3.73 -8.71
C PHE A 54 10.62 5.14 -8.10
N ASP A 55 10.70 6.15 -8.94
CA ASP A 55 10.48 7.55 -8.52
C ASP A 55 8.99 7.90 -8.43
N THR A 56 8.15 7.26 -9.25
CA THR A 56 6.72 7.55 -9.34
C THR A 56 5.88 6.28 -9.34
N VAL A 57 4.63 6.41 -8.86
CA VAL A 57 3.64 5.33 -8.89
C VAL A 57 3.27 4.95 -10.31
N GLU A 58 3.09 5.93 -11.20
CA GLU A 58 2.79 5.70 -12.62
C GLU A 58 3.81 4.75 -13.26
N ARG A 59 5.10 5.02 -13.06
CA ARG A 59 6.15 4.16 -13.60
C ARG A 59 6.11 2.77 -13.00
N ALA A 60 5.92 2.66 -11.69
CA ALA A 60 5.80 1.37 -11.01
C ALA A 60 4.61 0.55 -11.56
N VAL A 61 3.45 1.16 -11.75
CA VAL A 61 2.26 0.50 -12.31
C VAL A 61 2.52 0.02 -13.73
N ARG A 62 3.09 0.87 -14.59
CA ARG A 62 3.40 0.53 -15.97
C ARG A 62 4.37 -0.64 -16.09
N ASP A 63 5.43 -0.66 -15.26
CA ASP A 63 6.50 -1.64 -15.37
C ASP A 63 6.18 -2.96 -14.64
N THR A 64 5.30 -2.93 -13.62
CA THR A 64 4.99 -4.11 -12.78
C THR A 64 3.55 -4.60 -12.88
N GLY A 65 2.63 -3.78 -13.37
CA GLY A 65 1.19 -4.04 -13.35
C GLY A 65 0.63 -4.08 -11.92
N ALA A 66 1.15 -3.25 -11.02
CA ALA A 66 0.66 -3.16 -9.66
C ALA A 66 -0.79 -2.66 -9.61
N THR A 67 -1.60 -3.23 -8.74
CA THR A 67 -3.01 -2.89 -8.54
C THR A 67 -3.30 -2.36 -7.13
N VAL A 68 -2.35 -2.53 -6.21
CA VAL A 68 -2.50 -2.12 -4.81
C VAL A 68 -1.29 -1.29 -4.39
N SER A 69 -1.54 -0.18 -3.70
CA SER A 69 -0.50 0.65 -3.08
C SER A 69 -0.63 0.62 -1.56
N MET A 70 0.47 0.32 -0.87
CA MET A 70 0.59 0.37 0.58
C MET A 70 1.48 1.55 0.97
N ILE A 71 0.96 2.47 1.81
CA ILE A 71 1.58 3.78 2.06
C ILE A 71 2.12 3.88 3.49
N TYR A 72 3.42 4.20 3.61
CA TYR A 72 4.16 4.47 4.85
C TYR A 72 4.87 5.82 4.85
N VAL A 73 4.52 6.72 3.94
CA VAL A 73 5.13 8.05 3.90
C VAL A 73 4.69 8.90 5.11
N PRO A 74 5.49 9.88 5.55
CA PRO A 74 5.09 10.79 6.62
C PRO A 74 3.79 11.54 6.34
N ALA A 75 3.05 11.92 7.39
CA ALA A 75 1.72 12.52 7.29
C ALA A 75 1.65 13.73 6.34
N ALA A 76 2.68 14.57 6.33
CA ALA A 76 2.76 15.74 5.45
C ALA A 76 2.74 15.42 3.95
N TYR A 77 3.09 14.19 3.56
CA TYR A 77 3.18 13.74 2.16
C TYR A 77 2.17 12.63 1.82
N ALA A 78 1.46 12.13 2.83
CA ALA A 78 0.60 10.96 2.65
C ALA A 78 -0.61 11.23 1.75
N ALA A 79 -1.20 12.43 1.82
CA ALA A 79 -2.28 12.82 0.94
C ALA A 79 -1.84 12.84 -0.53
N ASP A 80 -0.67 13.42 -0.81
CA ASP A 80 -0.12 13.46 -2.16
C ASP A 80 0.21 12.04 -2.65
N ALA A 81 0.72 11.17 -1.78
CA ALA A 81 0.96 9.76 -2.11
C ALA A 81 -0.33 8.99 -2.45
N ILE A 82 -1.44 9.28 -1.76
CA ILE A 82 -2.76 8.72 -2.08
C ILE A 82 -3.23 9.23 -3.45
N LEU A 83 -3.15 10.54 -3.68
CA LEU A 83 -3.57 11.16 -4.94
C LEU A 83 -2.78 10.63 -6.12
N GLU A 84 -1.45 10.49 -5.98
CA GLU A 84 -0.58 9.92 -7.00
C GLU A 84 -0.98 8.46 -7.33
N ALA A 85 -1.31 7.65 -6.31
CA ALA A 85 -1.76 6.29 -6.52
C ALA A 85 -3.11 6.24 -7.27
N VAL A 86 -4.04 7.11 -6.92
CA VAL A 86 -5.35 7.22 -7.60
C VAL A 86 -5.17 7.64 -9.06
N ASP A 87 -4.33 8.63 -9.32
CA ASP A 87 -4.05 9.14 -10.66
C ASP A 87 -3.34 8.09 -11.55
N ALA A 88 -2.48 7.29 -10.96
CA ALA A 88 -1.80 6.19 -11.64
C ALA A 88 -2.69 4.95 -11.91
N GLY A 89 -3.96 4.97 -11.51
CA GLY A 89 -4.90 3.88 -11.74
C GLY A 89 -4.81 2.71 -10.77
N ILE A 90 -4.27 2.92 -9.57
CA ILE A 90 -4.29 1.92 -8.49
C ILE A 90 -5.74 1.67 -8.06
N GLU A 91 -6.12 0.40 -7.99
CA GLU A 91 -7.48 -0.02 -7.64
C GLU A 91 -7.75 0.06 -6.12
N LEU A 92 -6.73 -0.25 -5.31
CA LEU A 92 -6.82 -0.23 -3.85
C LEU A 92 -5.61 0.49 -3.24
N VAL A 93 -5.88 1.52 -2.45
CA VAL A 93 -4.87 2.23 -1.66
C VAL A 93 -5.06 1.87 -0.19
N VAL A 94 -4.00 1.42 0.47
CA VAL A 94 -3.98 1.13 1.91
C VAL A 94 -3.02 2.10 2.58
N CYS A 95 -3.55 3.10 3.25
CA CYS A 95 -2.76 4.15 3.89
C CYS A 95 -2.64 3.90 5.39
N ILE A 96 -1.44 3.50 5.82
CA ILE A 96 -1.15 3.20 7.24
C ILE A 96 -0.94 4.49 8.03
N THR A 97 -0.40 5.51 7.40
CA THR A 97 -0.02 6.79 8.02
C THR A 97 -1.17 7.41 8.80
N GLU A 98 -0.88 7.80 10.02
CA GLU A 98 -1.76 8.60 10.88
C GLU A 98 -1.37 10.08 10.87
N GLY A 99 -2.26 10.95 11.38
CA GLY A 99 -1.97 12.38 11.57
C GLY A 99 -2.02 13.20 10.28
N ILE A 100 -2.66 12.72 9.23
CA ILE A 100 -2.86 13.49 7.99
C ILE A 100 -3.83 14.65 8.30
N PRO A 101 -3.52 15.90 7.91
CA PRO A 101 -4.40 17.03 8.12
C PRO A 101 -5.78 16.82 7.48
N VAL A 102 -6.83 17.25 8.18
CA VAL A 102 -8.23 17.10 7.71
C VAL A 102 -8.44 17.75 6.34
N ASN A 103 -7.88 18.94 6.12
CA ASN A 103 -7.99 19.63 4.84
C ASN A 103 -7.39 18.83 3.67
N ASP A 104 -6.28 18.14 3.91
CA ASP A 104 -5.67 17.28 2.90
C ASP A 104 -6.55 16.06 2.61
N MET A 105 -7.19 15.50 3.64
CA MET A 105 -8.14 14.40 3.45
C MET A 105 -9.43 14.82 2.73
N ILE A 106 -9.86 16.08 2.83
CA ILE A 106 -10.97 16.61 2.01
C ILE A 106 -10.58 16.57 0.52
N ARG A 107 -9.36 16.98 0.17
CA ARG A 107 -8.85 16.88 -1.21
C ARG A 107 -8.82 15.44 -1.70
N VAL A 108 -8.32 14.52 -0.89
CA VAL A 108 -8.29 13.09 -1.18
C VAL A 108 -9.71 12.54 -1.42
N LYS A 109 -10.65 12.85 -0.54
CA LYS A 109 -12.06 12.43 -0.67
C LYS A 109 -12.70 12.95 -1.96
N THR A 110 -12.40 14.18 -2.33
CA THR A 110 -12.91 14.78 -3.58
C THR A 110 -12.37 14.03 -4.80
N ALA A 111 -11.08 13.72 -4.84
CA ALA A 111 -10.48 12.95 -5.92
C ALA A 111 -11.03 11.52 -6.01
N LEU A 112 -11.19 10.86 -4.86
CA LEU A 112 -11.77 9.51 -4.80
C LEU A 112 -13.22 9.45 -5.31
N ALA A 113 -14.01 10.49 -5.10
CA ALA A 113 -15.40 10.54 -5.56
C ALA A 113 -15.52 10.47 -7.10
N GLY A 114 -14.49 10.91 -7.83
CA GLY A 114 -14.40 10.83 -9.29
C GLY A 114 -13.62 9.61 -9.82
N SER A 115 -13.25 8.67 -8.96
CA SER A 115 -12.36 7.55 -9.26
C SER A 115 -13.02 6.21 -8.92
N SER A 116 -12.55 5.13 -9.55
CA SER A 116 -12.88 3.75 -9.17
C SER A 116 -12.01 3.20 -8.05
N ALA A 117 -10.97 3.92 -7.64
CA ALA A 117 -10.06 3.51 -6.58
C ALA A 117 -10.75 3.46 -5.22
N ARG A 118 -10.35 2.52 -4.39
CA ARG A 118 -10.80 2.42 -3.00
C ARG A 118 -9.67 2.77 -2.06
N LEU A 119 -9.99 3.42 -0.95
CA LEU A 119 -9.06 3.76 0.11
C LEU A 119 -9.45 3.03 1.41
N ILE A 120 -8.49 2.31 1.98
CA ILE A 120 -8.51 1.81 3.37
C ILE A 120 -7.59 2.71 4.19
N GLY A 121 -8.10 3.22 5.29
CA GLY A 121 -7.42 4.25 6.09
C GLY A 121 -7.79 5.68 5.64
N PRO A 122 -6.98 6.69 5.98
CA PRO A 122 -5.71 6.62 6.71
C PRO A 122 -5.85 6.11 8.16
N ASN A 123 -4.70 6.04 8.87
CA ASN A 123 -4.64 5.57 10.24
C ASN A 123 -5.32 4.21 10.43
N CYS A 124 -4.86 3.22 9.71
CA CYS A 124 -5.36 1.85 9.77
C CYS A 124 -4.20 0.85 9.92
N PRO A 125 -4.45 -0.34 10.46
CA PRO A 125 -3.44 -1.39 10.55
C PRO A 125 -3.22 -2.12 9.21
N GLY A 126 -4.05 -1.87 8.22
CA GLY A 126 -4.03 -2.54 6.93
C GLY A 126 -5.13 -3.57 6.75
N ILE A 127 -4.88 -4.57 5.91
CA ILE A 127 -5.80 -5.66 5.59
C ILE A 127 -5.04 -6.99 5.59
N ILE A 128 -5.68 -8.03 6.13
CA ILE A 128 -5.12 -9.38 6.14
C ILE A 128 -6.21 -10.40 5.82
N THR A 129 -5.86 -11.35 4.95
CA THR A 129 -6.62 -12.59 4.78
C THR A 129 -5.71 -13.73 5.20
N PRO A 130 -6.00 -14.43 6.31
CA PRO A 130 -5.15 -15.48 6.81
C PRO A 130 -4.81 -16.53 5.74
N ASP A 131 -3.53 -16.93 5.69
CA ASP A 131 -2.95 -17.86 4.72
C ASP A 131 -2.99 -17.39 3.25
N GLU A 132 -3.44 -16.16 2.98
CA GLU A 132 -3.51 -15.63 1.63
C GLU A 132 -2.61 -14.41 1.42
N ILE A 133 -2.86 -13.34 2.17
CA ILE A 133 -2.17 -12.06 1.95
C ILE A 133 -2.23 -11.17 3.20
N LYS A 134 -1.15 -10.45 3.44
CA LYS A 134 -1.03 -9.43 4.49
C LYS A 134 -0.55 -8.13 3.86
N ILE A 135 -1.26 -7.04 4.10
CA ILE A 135 -0.90 -5.68 3.71
C ILE A 135 -1.01 -4.80 4.96
N GLY A 136 0.08 -4.18 5.37
CA GLY A 136 0.10 -3.33 6.56
C GLY A 136 0.87 -3.91 7.74
N ILE A 137 0.50 -3.49 8.95
CA ILE A 137 1.28 -3.71 10.18
C ILE A 137 0.78 -4.84 11.07
N MET A 138 -0.38 -5.45 10.76
CA MET A 138 -0.94 -6.53 11.57
C MET A 138 0.03 -7.72 11.69
N PRO A 139 0.21 -8.29 12.89
CA PRO A 139 1.08 -9.46 13.07
C PRO A 139 0.44 -10.70 12.43
N GLY A 140 1.08 -11.24 11.38
CA GLY A 140 0.52 -12.36 10.59
C GLY A 140 0.36 -13.66 11.38
N PHE A 141 1.22 -13.90 12.37
CA PHE A 141 1.25 -15.16 13.12
C PHE A 141 0.06 -15.39 14.06
N ILE A 142 -0.69 -14.32 14.43
CA ILE A 142 -1.86 -14.46 15.32
C ILE A 142 -3.17 -14.64 14.56
N HIS A 143 -3.19 -14.38 13.26
CA HIS A 143 -4.39 -14.48 12.44
C HIS A 143 -4.50 -15.87 11.83
N GLN A 144 -5.58 -16.56 12.14
CA GLN A 144 -5.85 -17.91 11.65
C GLN A 144 -7.08 -17.91 10.73
N ARG A 145 -7.09 -18.85 9.80
CA ARG A 145 -8.24 -19.05 8.91
C ARG A 145 -9.49 -19.45 9.72
N GLY A 146 -10.60 -18.77 9.48
CA GLY A 146 -11.86 -19.00 10.18
C GLY A 146 -13.05 -18.45 9.40
N CYS A 147 -14.20 -18.42 10.07
CA CYS A 147 -15.46 -17.90 9.52
C CYS A 147 -15.82 -16.49 10.04
N VAL A 148 -14.99 -15.90 10.89
CA VAL A 148 -15.22 -14.56 11.45
C VAL A 148 -14.45 -13.53 10.62
N GLY A 149 -15.16 -12.50 10.14
CA GLY A 149 -14.59 -11.29 9.55
C GLY A 149 -14.68 -10.12 10.52
N ILE A 150 -13.67 -9.27 10.51
CA ILE A 150 -13.61 -8.03 11.32
C ILE A 150 -13.39 -6.87 10.36
N VAL A 151 -14.20 -5.81 10.53
CA VAL A 151 -14.14 -4.57 9.76
C VAL A 151 -13.91 -3.39 10.69
#